data_720f4f727248ef2b9ef88f62a826d558
#
_entry.id   720f4f727248ef2b9ef88f62a826d558
#
_cell.length_a   1.000
_cell.length_b   1.000
_cell.length_c   1.000
_cell.angle_alpha   90.00
_cell.angle_beta   90.00
_cell.angle_gamma   90.00
#
_symmetry.space_group_name_H-M   'P 1'
#
loop_
_entity.id
_entity.type
_entity.pdbx_description
1 polymer ?
#
loop_
_entity_poly.entity_id
_entity_poly.type
_entity_poly.pdbx_seq_one_letter_code
_entity_poly.pdbx_strand_id
1 'polypeptide(L)'
;IPPSTIMVIYGIITETDIGKLFVAGVLPGLVAIACLCLAVVYVTWRDPLAGPPGERYTWGQRLHAMRNIWGVALLFALVIGGIYGGVFTATEGAGVGASGAFVIALLRGALTPRVLLDILVESTRTTAMLFMILIGAMIFTNFINFTSMPGDLRDFVLQFSPNPIMVVVMRLRSGT
;
A
#
# COMPACT_ATOMS: atom_id res chain seq x y z
N ILE A 1 -0.70 2.18 3.56
CA ILE A 1 -1.69 1.29 4.22
C ILE A 1 -1.81 0.05 3.36
N PRO A 2 -1.63 -1.16 3.93
CA PRO A 2 -1.79 -2.41 3.20
C PRO A 2 -3.26 -2.63 2.73
N PRO A 3 -3.46 -3.28 1.58
CA PRO A 3 -2.49 -3.70 0.58
C PRO A 3 -1.91 -2.51 -0.19
N SER A 4 -0.60 -2.54 -0.48
CA SER A 4 0.09 -1.43 -1.14
C SER A 4 0.99 -1.94 -2.26
N THR A 5 0.83 -1.40 -3.45
CA THR A 5 1.66 -1.74 -4.62
C THR A 5 3.14 -1.44 -4.37
N ILE A 6 3.44 -0.37 -3.63
CA ILE A 6 4.81 -0.01 -3.27
C ILE A 6 5.44 -1.08 -2.36
N MET A 7 4.68 -1.61 -1.39
CA MET A 7 5.16 -2.72 -0.55
C MET A 7 5.39 -4.00 -1.34
N VAL A 8 4.56 -4.27 -2.35
CA VAL A 8 4.77 -5.42 -3.26
C VAL A 8 6.07 -5.26 -4.02
N ILE A 9 6.30 -4.11 -4.64
CA ILE A 9 7.54 -3.80 -5.37
C ILE A 9 8.76 -3.91 -4.43
N TYR A 10 8.67 -3.34 -3.24
CA TYR A 10 9.72 -3.45 -2.24
C TYR A 10 10.01 -4.91 -1.87
N GLY A 11 8.98 -5.71 -1.63
CA GLY A 11 9.12 -7.13 -1.33
C GLY A 11 9.81 -7.92 -2.44
N ILE A 12 9.50 -7.60 -3.71
CA ILE A 12 10.14 -8.23 -4.86
C ILE A 12 11.63 -7.85 -4.94
N ILE A 13 11.98 -6.57 -4.76
CA ILE A 13 13.37 -6.10 -4.84
C ILE A 13 14.21 -6.64 -3.69
N THR A 14 13.64 -6.74 -2.49
CA THR A 14 14.34 -7.18 -1.28
C THR A 14 14.20 -8.69 -1.00
N GLU A 15 13.54 -9.43 -1.90
CA GLU A 15 13.23 -10.86 -1.74
C GLU A 15 12.53 -11.17 -0.41
N THR A 16 11.74 -10.22 0.10
CA THR A 16 11.03 -10.33 1.37
C THR A 16 9.59 -10.77 1.12
N ASP A 17 9.06 -11.61 2.02
CA ASP A 17 7.67 -12.06 1.97
C ASP A 17 6.68 -10.90 2.04
N ILE A 18 5.85 -10.76 0.99
CA ILE A 18 4.92 -9.64 0.83
C ILE A 18 3.82 -9.69 1.90
N GLY A 19 3.39 -10.89 2.32
CA GLY A 19 2.40 -11.06 3.38
C GLY A 19 2.90 -10.52 4.72
N LYS A 20 4.16 -10.82 5.07
CA LYS A 20 4.81 -10.28 6.28
C LYS A 20 4.97 -8.76 6.21
N LEU A 21 5.30 -8.22 5.02
CA LEU A 21 5.37 -6.77 4.83
C LEU A 21 4.01 -6.11 5.02
N PHE A 22 2.93 -6.71 4.55
CA PHE A 22 1.59 -6.21 4.76
C PHE A 22 1.20 -6.20 6.23
N VAL A 23 1.51 -7.26 6.98
CA VAL A 23 1.29 -7.32 8.44
C VAL A 23 2.10 -6.23 9.15
N ALA A 24 3.38 -6.08 8.82
CA ALA A 24 4.24 -5.04 9.39
C ALA A 24 3.73 -3.63 9.10
N GLY A 25 3.07 -3.42 7.95
CA GLY A 25 2.49 -2.15 7.55
C GLY A 25 1.19 -1.76 8.29
N VAL A 26 0.55 -2.69 9.00
CA VAL A 26 -0.72 -2.43 9.70
C VAL A 26 -0.53 -1.40 10.82
N LEU A 27 0.48 -1.58 11.67
CA LEU A 27 0.73 -0.67 12.81
C LEU A 27 1.06 0.75 12.34
N PRO A 28 2.04 0.99 11.44
CA PRO A 28 2.27 2.32 10.88
C PRO A 28 1.05 2.90 10.17
N GLY A 29 0.27 2.05 9.49
CA GLY A 29 -0.97 2.44 8.83
C GLY A 29 -2.01 2.97 9.80
N LEU A 30 -2.21 2.32 10.95
CA LEU A 30 -3.11 2.79 12.00
C LEU A 30 -2.65 4.12 12.60
N VAL A 31 -1.35 4.27 12.85
CA VAL A 31 -0.77 5.53 13.31
C VAL A 31 -0.99 6.64 12.28
N ALA A 32 -0.77 6.36 11.00
CA ALA A 32 -1.01 7.33 9.94
C ALA A 32 -2.49 7.77 9.88
N ILE A 33 -3.43 6.82 10.00
CA ILE A 33 -4.88 7.13 10.06
C ILE A 33 -5.18 8.02 11.26
N ALA A 34 -4.66 7.69 12.43
CA ALA A 34 -4.87 8.49 13.65
C ALA A 34 -4.32 9.91 13.47
N CYS A 35 -3.11 10.06 12.95
CA CYS A 35 -2.49 11.37 12.69
C CYS A 35 -3.30 12.18 11.65
N LEU A 36 -3.78 11.53 10.58
CA LEU A 36 -4.61 12.20 9.57
C LEU A 36 -5.96 12.65 10.16
N CYS A 37 -6.60 11.81 10.96
CA CYS A 37 -7.84 12.18 11.65
C CYS A 37 -7.61 13.37 12.60
N LEU A 38 -6.53 13.36 13.38
CA LEU A 38 -6.15 14.46 14.24
C LEU A 38 -5.87 15.75 13.45
N ALA A 39 -5.17 15.64 12.32
CA ALA A 39 -4.91 16.78 11.45
C ALA A 39 -6.21 17.39 10.89
N VAL A 40 -7.15 16.55 10.44
CA VAL A 40 -8.46 16.99 9.95
C VAL A 40 -9.23 17.68 11.08
N VAL A 41 -9.28 17.08 12.26
CA VAL A 41 -9.95 17.67 13.43
C VAL A 41 -9.33 19.03 13.78
N TYR A 42 -7.99 19.13 13.79
CA TYR A 42 -7.28 20.37 14.07
C TYR A 42 -7.60 21.47 13.05
N VAL A 43 -7.55 21.13 11.76
CA VAL A 43 -7.81 22.09 10.67
C VAL A 43 -9.25 22.58 10.71
N THR A 44 -10.22 21.68 10.85
CA THR A 44 -11.65 22.03 10.90
C THR A 44 -12.03 22.77 12.18
N TRP A 45 -11.32 22.52 13.28
CA TRP A 45 -11.51 23.29 14.51
C TRP A 45 -10.99 24.72 14.37
N ARG A 46 -9.87 24.90 13.67
CA ARG A 46 -9.25 26.21 13.46
C ARG A 46 -9.95 27.03 12.37
N ASP A 47 -10.41 26.37 11.33
CA ASP A 47 -11.17 26.95 10.22
C ASP A 47 -12.40 26.09 9.89
N PRO A 48 -13.58 26.41 10.46
CA PRO A 48 -14.80 25.68 10.20
C PRO A 48 -15.26 25.70 8.72
N LEU A 49 -14.77 26.65 7.93
CA LEU A 49 -15.08 26.74 6.49
C LEU A 49 -14.26 25.74 5.65
N ALA A 50 -13.11 25.29 6.16
CA ALA A 50 -12.28 24.27 5.50
C ALA A 50 -12.94 22.88 5.48
N GLY A 51 -13.92 22.62 6.36
CA GLY A 51 -14.67 21.37 6.43
C GLY A 51 -16.14 21.62 6.78
N PRO A 52 -16.97 22.03 5.82
CA PRO A 52 -18.39 22.24 6.09
C PRO A 52 -19.05 20.92 6.53
N PRO A 53 -20.00 20.97 7.47
CA PRO A 53 -20.68 19.76 7.95
C PRO A 53 -21.41 19.06 6.80
N GLY A 54 -21.12 17.78 6.62
CA GLY A 54 -21.80 16.95 5.62
C GLY A 54 -23.29 16.71 6.00
N GLU A 55 -24.04 16.22 5.04
CA GLU A 55 -25.44 15.85 5.25
C GLU A 55 -25.59 14.81 6.36
N ARG A 56 -26.58 15.02 7.23
CA ARG A 56 -26.88 14.06 8.31
C ARG A 56 -27.74 12.94 7.77
N TYR A 57 -27.14 11.77 7.59
CA TYR A 57 -27.88 10.57 7.19
C TYR A 57 -28.51 9.86 8.39
N THR A 58 -29.75 9.40 8.22
CA THR A 58 -30.45 8.56 9.20
C THR A 58 -29.81 7.16 9.26
N TRP A 59 -29.99 6.47 10.39
CA TRP A 59 -29.46 5.10 10.57
C TRP A 59 -29.95 4.13 9.48
N GLY A 60 -31.19 4.27 9.00
CA GLY A 60 -31.71 3.46 7.88
C GLY A 60 -30.97 3.68 6.58
N GLN A 61 -30.62 4.93 6.25
CA GLN A 61 -29.83 5.26 5.05
C GLN A 61 -28.39 4.73 5.14
N ARG A 62 -27.78 4.78 6.33
CA ARG A 62 -26.44 4.21 6.59
C ARG A 62 -26.45 2.70 6.39
N LEU A 63 -27.46 1.99 6.91
CA LEU A 63 -27.59 0.55 6.76
C LEU A 63 -27.84 0.14 5.30
N HIS A 64 -28.64 0.93 4.58
CA HIS A 64 -28.87 0.72 3.14
C HIS A 64 -27.59 0.93 2.31
N ALA A 65 -26.80 1.96 2.64
CA ALA A 65 -25.49 2.20 2.00
C ALA A 65 -24.51 1.04 2.27
N MET A 66 -24.46 0.52 3.51
CA MET A 66 -23.64 -0.66 3.84
C MET A 66 -24.04 -1.89 3.04
N ARG A 67 -25.34 -2.09 2.79
CA ARG A 67 -25.83 -3.19 1.96
C ARG A 67 -25.33 -3.10 0.52
N ASN A 68 -25.06 -1.92 0.00
CA ASN A 68 -24.51 -1.75 -1.36
C ASN A 68 -23.01 -2.07 -1.47
N ILE A 69 -22.29 -2.01 -0.34
CA ILE A 69 -20.84 -2.20 -0.26
C ILE A 69 -20.48 -3.66 0.08
N TRP A 70 -21.46 -4.49 0.50
CA TRP A 70 -21.23 -5.85 1.00
C TRP A 70 -20.35 -6.72 0.08
N GLY A 71 -20.55 -6.62 -1.25
CA GLY A 71 -19.80 -7.42 -2.22
C GLY A 71 -18.32 -7.06 -2.25
N VAL A 72 -18.01 -5.76 -2.18
CA VAL A 72 -16.62 -5.28 -2.13
C VAL A 72 -15.99 -5.62 -0.78
N ALA A 73 -16.74 -5.45 0.32
CA ALA A 73 -16.27 -5.78 1.67
C ALA A 73 -16.00 -7.29 1.82
N LEU A 74 -16.87 -8.13 1.27
CA LEU A 74 -16.68 -9.59 1.26
C LEU A 74 -15.46 -9.99 0.43
N LEU A 75 -15.28 -9.42 -0.77
CA LEU A 75 -14.12 -9.67 -1.61
C LEU A 75 -12.82 -9.26 -0.93
N PHE A 76 -12.83 -8.08 -0.30
CA PHE A 76 -11.69 -7.58 0.45
C PHE A 76 -11.36 -8.49 1.64
N ALA A 77 -12.36 -8.89 2.41
CA ALA A 77 -12.18 -9.82 3.54
C ALA A 77 -11.65 -11.19 3.09
N LEU A 78 -12.14 -11.70 1.94
CA LEU A 78 -11.68 -12.96 1.37
C LEU A 78 -10.23 -12.90 0.92
N VAL A 79 -9.84 -11.86 0.19
CA VAL A 79 -8.46 -11.70 -0.31
C VAL A 79 -7.49 -11.47 0.84
N ILE A 80 -7.76 -10.50 1.70
CA ILE A 80 -6.87 -10.16 2.83
C ILE A 80 -6.86 -11.29 3.86
N GLY A 81 -8.03 -11.86 4.19
CA GLY A 81 -8.12 -13.00 5.10
C GLY A 81 -7.41 -14.22 4.55
N GLY A 82 -7.48 -14.48 3.25
CA GLY A 82 -6.77 -15.59 2.60
C GLY A 82 -5.25 -15.40 2.58
N ILE A 83 -4.76 -14.18 2.35
CA ILE A 83 -3.32 -13.86 2.41
C ILE A 83 -2.80 -14.02 3.85
N TYR A 84 -3.49 -13.44 4.83
CA TYR A 84 -3.06 -13.50 6.23
C TYR A 84 -3.25 -14.89 6.86
N GLY A 85 -4.26 -15.65 6.39
CA GLY A 85 -4.47 -17.03 6.76
C GLY A 85 -3.50 -18.02 6.09
N GLY A 86 -2.63 -17.55 5.19
CA GLY A 86 -1.67 -18.39 4.47
C GLY A 86 -2.30 -19.29 3.39
N VAL A 87 -3.55 -19.02 3.01
CA VAL A 87 -4.27 -19.77 1.96
C VAL A 87 -3.82 -19.32 0.56
N PHE A 88 -3.51 -18.04 0.41
CA PHE A 88 -3.06 -17.42 -0.83
C PHE A 88 -1.73 -16.71 -0.65
N THR A 89 -0.88 -16.80 -1.65
CA THR A 89 0.22 -15.84 -1.84
C THR A 89 -0.36 -14.47 -2.24
N ALA A 90 0.40 -13.40 -2.09
CA ALA A 90 -0.04 -12.07 -2.51
C ALA A 90 -0.42 -12.02 -4.00
N THR A 91 0.31 -12.76 -4.85
CA THR A 91 0.03 -12.84 -6.30
C THR A 91 -1.26 -13.58 -6.60
N GLU A 92 -1.50 -14.72 -5.94
CA GLU A 92 -2.76 -15.47 -6.06
C GLU A 92 -3.94 -14.66 -5.52
N GLY A 93 -3.77 -13.99 -4.38
CA GLY A 93 -4.76 -13.08 -3.82
C GLY A 93 -5.13 -11.94 -4.76
N ALA A 94 -4.17 -11.38 -5.49
CA ALA A 94 -4.43 -10.38 -6.53
C ALA A 94 -5.27 -10.95 -7.68
N GLY A 95 -4.97 -12.18 -8.13
CA GLY A 95 -5.77 -12.88 -9.16
C GLY A 95 -7.20 -13.16 -8.69
N VAL A 96 -7.39 -13.63 -7.46
CA VAL A 96 -8.70 -13.86 -6.83
C VAL A 96 -9.46 -12.53 -6.70
N GLY A 97 -8.79 -11.47 -6.27
CA GLY A 97 -9.37 -10.13 -6.15
C GLY A 97 -9.85 -9.57 -7.49
N ALA A 98 -9.00 -9.65 -8.52
CA ALA A 98 -9.34 -9.15 -9.86
C ALA A 98 -10.50 -9.93 -10.49
N SER A 99 -10.46 -11.28 -10.45
CA SER A 99 -11.53 -12.13 -10.97
C SER A 99 -12.83 -11.96 -10.19
N GLY A 100 -12.77 -11.86 -8.87
CA GLY A 100 -13.93 -11.62 -8.03
C GLY A 100 -14.58 -10.26 -8.30
N ALA A 101 -13.77 -9.20 -8.45
CA ALA A 101 -14.27 -7.89 -8.83
C ALA A 101 -14.93 -7.89 -10.21
N PHE A 102 -14.33 -8.59 -11.17
CA PHE A 102 -14.90 -8.78 -12.51
C PHE A 102 -16.25 -9.45 -12.45
N VAL A 103 -16.37 -10.58 -11.71
CA VAL A 103 -17.63 -11.31 -11.54
C VAL A 103 -18.69 -10.43 -10.86
N ILE A 104 -18.34 -9.70 -9.81
CA ILE A 104 -19.29 -8.78 -9.14
C ILE A 104 -19.77 -7.69 -10.10
N ALA A 105 -18.88 -7.10 -10.89
CA ALA A 105 -19.21 -6.09 -11.87
C ALA A 105 -20.13 -6.65 -12.99
N LEU A 106 -19.86 -7.88 -13.43
CA LEU A 106 -20.70 -8.58 -14.42
C LEU A 106 -22.11 -8.84 -13.87
N LEU A 107 -22.22 -9.37 -12.64
CA LEU A 107 -23.51 -9.65 -11.99
C LEU A 107 -24.33 -8.39 -11.72
N ARG A 108 -23.67 -7.25 -11.52
CA ARG A 108 -24.32 -5.96 -11.36
C ARG A 108 -24.69 -5.29 -12.69
N GLY A 109 -24.35 -5.90 -13.83
CA GLY A 109 -24.60 -5.33 -15.16
C GLY A 109 -23.83 -4.05 -15.46
N ALA A 110 -22.77 -3.77 -14.67
CA ALA A 110 -21.95 -2.58 -14.84
C ALA A 110 -20.90 -2.73 -15.94
N LEU A 111 -20.66 -3.95 -16.43
CA LEU A 111 -19.62 -4.28 -17.40
C LEU A 111 -20.14 -4.12 -18.83
N THR A 112 -20.06 -2.91 -19.38
CA THR A 112 -20.26 -2.71 -20.83
C THR A 112 -18.94 -2.86 -21.58
N PRO A 113 -18.94 -3.16 -22.90
CA PRO A 113 -17.71 -3.27 -23.69
C PRO A 113 -16.81 -2.03 -23.60
N ARG A 114 -17.43 -0.84 -23.51
CA ARG A 114 -16.71 0.42 -23.35
C ARG A 114 -16.03 0.50 -21.99
N VAL A 115 -16.75 0.19 -20.91
CA VAL A 115 -16.20 0.17 -19.55
C VAL A 115 -15.08 -0.86 -19.42
N LEU A 116 -15.21 -2.01 -20.07
CA LEU A 116 -14.15 -3.03 -20.08
C LEU A 116 -12.88 -2.51 -20.78
N LEU A 117 -13.03 -1.86 -21.93
CA LEU A 117 -11.89 -1.23 -22.62
C LEU A 117 -11.23 -0.14 -21.77
N ASP A 118 -12.01 0.71 -21.13
CA ASP A 118 -11.52 1.77 -20.26
C ASP A 118 -10.72 1.18 -19.07
N ILE A 119 -11.23 0.12 -18.45
CA ILE A 119 -10.54 -0.60 -17.37
C ILE A 119 -9.21 -1.20 -17.86
N LEU A 120 -9.20 -1.84 -19.02
CA LEU A 120 -7.98 -2.44 -19.59
C LEU A 120 -6.93 -1.38 -19.92
N VAL A 121 -7.33 -0.28 -20.54
CA VAL A 121 -6.44 0.83 -20.87
C VAL A 121 -5.84 1.45 -19.61
N GLU A 122 -6.67 1.74 -18.61
CA GLU A 122 -6.21 2.36 -17.35
C GLU A 122 -5.31 1.40 -16.55
N SER A 123 -5.65 0.11 -16.50
CA SER A 123 -4.80 -0.92 -15.88
C SER A 123 -3.45 -1.03 -16.57
N THR A 124 -3.45 -1.05 -17.91
CA THR A 124 -2.21 -1.10 -18.70
C THR A 124 -1.35 0.14 -18.47
N ARG A 125 -1.95 1.32 -18.45
CA ARG A 125 -1.28 2.59 -18.19
C ARG A 125 -0.62 2.62 -16.82
N THR A 126 -1.37 2.22 -15.79
CA THR A 126 -0.88 2.16 -14.41
C THR A 126 0.26 1.15 -14.27
N THR A 127 0.10 -0.03 -14.86
CA THR A 127 1.14 -1.08 -14.87
C THR A 127 2.41 -0.60 -15.57
N ALA A 128 2.28 0.00 -16.76
CA ALA A 128 3.42 0.54 -17.50
C ALA A 128 4.17 1.62 -16.70
N MET A 129 3.45 2.52 -16.04
CA MET A 129 4.05 3.54 -15.18
C MET A 129 4.84 2.90 -14.01
N LEU A 130 4.28 1.88 -13.35
CA LEU A 130 4.95 1.18 -12.26
C LEU A 130 6.22 0.46 -12.73
N PHE A 131 6.17 -0.21 -13.90
CA PHE A 131 7.36 -0.85 -14.47
C PHE A 131 8.45 0.16 -14.87
N MET A 132 8.07 1.32 -15.41
CA MET A 132 9.03 2.38 -15.70
C MET A 132 9.75 2.87 -14.43
N ILE A 133 9.01 3.07 -13.35
CA ILE A 133 9.60 3.44 -12.05
C ILE A 133 10.53 2.33 -11.56
N LEU A 134 10.12 1.07 -11.65
CA LEU A 134 10.91 -0.08 -11.22
C LEU A 134 12.23 -0.19 -12.00
N ILE A 135 12.16 -0.08 -13.33
CA ILE A 135 13.36 -0.10 -14.19
C ILE A 135 14.30 1.05 -13.83
N GLY A 136 13.77 2.27 -13.67
CA GLY A 136 14.56 3.42 -13.23
C GLY A 136 15.22 3.22 -11.86
N ALA A 137 14.48 2.66 -10.90
CA ALA A 137 15.01 2.34 -9.58
C ALA A 137 16.13 1.28 -9.65
N MET A 138 15.98 0.24 -10.48
CA MET A 138 17.00 -0.80 -10.66
C MET A 138 18.27 -0.22 -11.29
N ILE A 139 18.15 0.62 -12.32
CA ILE A 139 19.30 1.28 -12.96
C ILE A 139 20.00 2.18 -11.93
N PHE A 140 19.24 2.97 -11.17
CA PHE A 140 19.78 3.84 -10.13
C PHE A 140 20.50 3.05 -9.03
N THR A 141 19.89 1.97 -8.56
CA THR A 141 20.49 1.08 -7.54
C THR A 141 21.80 0.49 -8.03
N ASN A 142 21.84 -0.01 -9.25
CA ASN A 142 23.08 -0.52 -9.85
C ASN A 142 24.14 0.58 -9.96
N PHE A 143 23.76 1.77 -10.44
CA PHE A 143 24.67 2.91 -10.52
C PHE A 143 25.28 3.25 -9.15
N ILE A 144 24.45 3.34 -8.11
CA ILE A 144 24.90 3.62 -6.72
C ILE A 144 25.84 2.52 -6.22
N ASN A 145 25.52 1.25 -6.48
CA ASN A 145 26.36 0.11 -6.06
C ASN A 145 27.73 0.06 -6.77
N PHE A 146 27.82 0.57 -8.00
CA PHE A 146 29.09 0.69 -8.72
C PHE A 146 29.94 1.89 -8.27
N THR A 147 29.34 2.85 -7.56
CA THR A 147 30.07 3.96 -6.94
C THR A 147 30.51 3.56 -5.54
N SER A 148 31.59 4.19 -5.01
CA SER A 148 31.99 4.02 -3.60
C SER A 148 31.02 4.69 -2.63
N MET A 149 29.96 5.34 -3.12
CA MET A 149 29.03 6.16 -2.35
C MET A 149 28.43 5.48 -1.10
N PRO A 150 28.01 4.20 -1.12
CA PRO A 150 27.52 3.54 0.09
C PRO A 150 28.61 3.39 1.16
N GLY A 151 29.86 3.12 0.75
CA GLY A 151 31.01 3.04 1.62
C GLY A 151 31.37 4.41 2.21
N ASP A 152 31.49 5.42 1.36
CA ASP A 152 31.82 6.79 1.75
C ASP A 152 30.77 7.39 2.70
N LEU A 153 29.50 7.12 2.43
CA LEU A 153 28.39 7.56 3.30
C LEU A 153 28.44 6.88 4.67
N ARG A 154 28.75 5.58 4.71
CA ARG A 154 28.94 4.83 5.94
C ARG A 154 30.09 5.39 6.76
N ASP A 155 31.23 5.62 6.12
CA ASP A 155 32.43 6.14 6.79
C ASP A 155 32.20 7.58 7.27
N PHE A 156 31.49 8.40 6.51
CA PHE A 156 31.06 9.73 6.92
C PHE A 156 30.17 9.68 8.16
N VAL A 157 29.16 8.81 8.20
CA VAL A 157 28.27 8.67 9.38
C VAL A 157 29.05 8.17 10.59
N LEU A 158 30.00 7.26 10.41
CA LEU A 158 30.85 6.75 11.51
C LEU A 158 31.77 7.82 12.10
N GLN A 159 32.19 8.82 11.31
CA GLN A 159 32.97 9.97 11.82
C GLN A 159 32.17 10.84 12.81
N PHE A 160 30.86 10.96 12.60
CA PHE A 160 29.97 11.78 13.46
C PHE A 160 29.41 11.03 14.66
N SER A 161 29.53 9.71 14.72
CA SER A 161 29.01 8.90 15.82
C SER A 161 30.12 8.08 16.48
N PRO A 162 30.89 8.68 17.38
CA PRO A 162 31.98 7.98 18.11
C PRO A 162 31.44 7.00 19.18
N ASN A 163 30.10 6.79 19.26
CA ASN A 163 29.49 5.97 20.30
C ASN A 163 29.46 4.48 19.88
N PRO A 164 30.26 3.58 20.49
CA PRO A 164 30.34 2.17 20.10
C PRO A 164 28.99 1.44 20.16
N ILE A 165 28.07 1.91 20.98
CA ILE A 165 26.72 1.35 21.12
C ILE A 165 25.89 1.55 19.82
N MET A 166 26.03 2.69 19.15
CA MET A 166 25.32 2.97 17.90
C MET A 166 25.85 2.11 16.75
N VAL A 167 27.15 1.82 16.74
CA VAL A 167 27.77 0.92 15.77
C VAL A 167 27.28 -0.53 15.97
N VAL A 168 27.13 -0.97 17.22
CA VAL A 168 26.60 -2.31 17.55
C VAL A 168 25.12 -2.43 17.15
N VAL A 169 24.30 -1.41 17.39
CA VAL A 169 22.89 -1.38 16.98
C VAL A 169 22.75 -1.39 15.44
N MET A 170 23.60 -0.66 14.73
CA MET A 170 23.62 -0.72 13.25
C MET A 170 24.09 -2.10 12.74
N ARG A 171 25.07 -2.74 13.36
CA ARG A 171 25.53 -4.09 12.99
C ARG A 171 24.46 -5.17 13.24
N LEU A 172 23.75 -5.09 14.37
CA LEU A 172 22.66 -6.01 14.69
C LEU A 172 21.48 -5.86 13.71
N ARG A 173 21.32 -4.69 13.09
CA ARG A 173 20.27 -4.41 12.13
C ARG A 173 20.65 -4.75 10.69
N SER A 174 21.94 -4.86 10.36
CA SER A 174 22.41 -5.20 8.99
C SER A 174 22.59 -6.69 8.75
N GLY A 175 22.32 -7.56 9.77
CA GLY A 175 22.11 -9.00 9.58
C GLY A 175 23.22 -9.76 8.85
N THR A 176 24.46 -9.57 9.26
CA THR A 176 25.59 -10.51 9.03
C THR A 176 26.59 -10.36 10.14
#